data_b46c9afa5ad3315213e9ad5f3a7a2b2b
#
_entry.id   b46c9afa5ad3315213e9ad5f3a7a2b2b
#
_cell.length_a   1.000
_cell.length_b   1.000
_cell.length_c   1.000
_cell.angle_alpha   90.00
_cell.angle_beta   90.00
_cell.angle_gamma   90.00
#
_symmetry.space_group_name_H-M   'P 1'
#
loop_
_entity.id
_entity.type
_entity.pdbx_description
1 polymer ?
#
loop_
_entity_poly.entity_id
_entity_poly.type
_entity_poly.pdbx_seq_one_letter_code
_entity_poly.pdbx_strand_id
1 'polypeptide(L)'
;MKIIIISDTHSSSDSIPSFLSELFDDYEMIIHAGDFDSLQFYKALEATGKLKAVHGNSDEPAVREILPEKLVFEVEGVTIGIIHEASLSIVDNTATRYMALEMGVDVLVFGHLHRPIIEKSDVLLICPGSPTKPRMSDPCAVELEINNGTVATNIIPITGQSCGYIDYSRKLGENKS
;
A
#
# COMPACT_ATOMS: atom_id res chain seq x y z
N MET A 1 -7.58 3.95 -16.23
CA MET A 1 -6.61 4.60 -15.31
C MET A 1 -5.71 3.55 -14.66
N LYS A 2 -4.38 3.79 -14.63
CA LYS A 2 -3.42 2.95 -13.92
C LYS A 2 -3.01 3.61 -12.60
N ILE A 3 -3.12 2.86 -11.51
CA ILE A 3 -2.88 3.32 -10.14
C ILE A 3 -1.84 2.41 -9.51
N ILE A 4 -0.80 2.98 -8.89
CA ILE A 4 0.12 2.24 -8.05
C ILE A 4 -0.27 2.40 -6.59
N ILE A 5 -0.34 1.31 -5.87
CA ILE A 5 -0.71 1.25 -4.45
C ILE A 5 0.52 0.82 -3.65
N ILE A 6 0.88 1.62 -2.65
CA ILE A 6 1.95 1.35 -1.69
C ILE A 6 1.47 1.64 -0.27
N SER A 7 2.19 1.15 0.72
CA SER A 7 1.97 1.40 2.14
C SER A 7 3.24 1.13 2.94
N ASP A 8 3.28 1.55 4.19
CA ASP A 8 4.29 1.14 5.15
C ASP A 8 5.73 1.41 4.66
N THR A 9 5.94 2.59 4.08
CA THR A 9 7.24 2.97 3.53
C THR A 9 8.28 3.26 4.60
N HIS A 10 7.86 3.73 5.79
CA HIS A 10 8.70 3.99 6.95
C HIS A 10 10.03 4.69 6.59
N SER A 11 9.93 5.86 6.00
CA SER A 11 11.07 6.63 5.52
C SER A 11 11.23 7.95 6.26
N SER A 12 12.44 8.21 6.73
CA SER A 12 12.85 9.53 7.24
C SER A 12 13.55 10.39 6.18
N SER A 13 13.61 9.91 4.93
CA SER A 13 14.22 10.66 3.81
C SER A 13 13.36 11.86 3.43
N ASP A 14 14.01 12.90 2.91
CA ASP A 14 13.38 14.06 2.27
C ASP A 14 13.14 13.88 0.77
N SER A 15 13.49 12.72 0.24
CA SER A 15 13.40 12.37 -1.18
C SER A 15 12.84 10.97 -1.39
N ILE A 16 12.17 10.79 -2.51
CA ILE A 16 11.69 9.48 -2.97
C ILE A 16 12.87 8.68 -3.49
N PRO A 17 13.10 7.43 -3.02
CA PRO A 17 14.10 6.54 -3.61
C PRO A 17 13.91 6.40 -5.12
N SER A 18 15.02 6.37 -5.88
CA SER A 18 14.98 6.37 -7.35
C SER A 18 14.14 5.22 -7.93
N PHE A 19 14.21 4.04 -7.34
CA PHE A 19 13.43 2.88 -7.78
C PHE A 19 11.90 3.06 -7.61
N LEU A 20 11.45 3.86 -6.62
CA LEU A 20 10.05 4.23 -6.49
C LEU A 20 9.67 5.36 -7.43
N SER A 21 10.55 6.36 -7.59
CA SER A 21 10.31 7.47 -8.51
C SER A 21 10.14 6.96 -9.96
N GLU A 22 11.03 6.09 -10.41
CA GLU A 22 10.95 5.45 -11.73
C GLU A 22 9.66 4.63 -11.89
N LEU A 23 9.28 3.88 -10.85
CA LEU A 23 8.01 3.13 -10.85
C LEU A 23 6.81 4.06 -11.01
N PHE A 24 6.78 5.20 -10.31
CA PHE A 24 5.64 6.12 -10.32
C PHE A 24 5.42 6.83 -11.67
N ASP A 25 6.42 6.87 -12.54
CA ASP A 25 6.31 7.51 -13.86
C ASP A 25 5.28 6.80 -14.75
N ASP A 26 5.10 5.50 -14.59
CA ASP A 26 4.18 4.67 -15.38
C ASP A 26 2.71 4.76 -14.91
N TYR A 27 2.43 5.50 -13.81
CA TYR A 27 1.11 5.55 -13.18
C TYR A 27 0.54 6.96 -13.12
N GLU A 28 -0.79 7.04 -13.26
CA GLU A 28 -1.55 8.30 -13.23
C GLU A 28 -1.89 8.73 -11.80
N MET A 29 -1.93 7.77 -10.86
CA MET A 29 -2.24 8.00 -9.46
C MET A 29 -1.37 7.11 -8.57
N ILE A 30 -1.01 7.64 -7.40
CA ILE A 30 -0.34 6.92 -6.32
C ILE A 30 -1.30 6.87 -5.13
N ILE A 31 -1.61 5.67 -4.65
CA ILE A 31 -2.31 5.49 -3.37
C ILE A 31 -1.28 5.08 -2.32
N HIS A 32 -1.26 5.78 -1.18
CA HIS A 32 -0.45 5.41 -0.03
C HIS A 32 -1.34 5.17 1.20
N ALA A 33 -1.36 3.94 1.69
CA ALA A 33 -2.24 3.54 2.79
C ALA A 33 -1.61 3.72 4.18
N GLY A 34 -0.79 4.78 4.37
CA GLY A 34 -0.25 5.19 5.68
C GLY A 34 1.12 4.61 6.03
N ASP A 35 1.66 5.07 7.16
CA ASP A 35 3.00 4.77 7.66
C ASP A 35 4.11 5.23 6.71
N PHE A 36 4.13 6.56 6.49
CA PHE A 36 5.24 7.29 5.86
C PHE A 36 6.43 7.40 6.81
N ASP A 37 6.15 7.58 8.10
CA ASP A 37 6.91 8.01 9.27
C ASP A 37 7.09 9.54 9.31
N SER A 38 7.69 10.19 8.30
CA SER A 38 8.06 11.60 8.36
C SER A 38 7.26 12.51 7.44
N LEU A 39 7.07 13.77 7.88
CA LEU A 39 6.45 14.82 7.08
C LEU A 39 7.26 15.11 5.80
N GLN A 40 8.59 15.00 5.87
CA GLN A 40 9.47 15.26 4.73
C GLN A 40 9.21 14.25 3.62
N PHE A 41 9.08 12.97 3.94
CA PHE A 41 8.79 11.93 2.97
C PHE A 41 7.38 12.07 2.39
N TYR A 42 6.39 12.35 3.23
CA TYR A 42 5.03 12.67 2.77
C TYR A 42 5.04 13.82 1.74
N LYS A 43 5.73 14.94 2.07
CA LYS A 43 5.82 16.10 1.16
C LYS A 43 6.51 15.78 -0.17
N ALA A 44 7.53 14.91 -0.14
CA ALA A 44 8.17 14.45 -1.37
C ALA A 44 7.19 13.68 -2.27
N LEU A 45 6.36 12.82 -1.68
CA LEU A 45 5.30 12.12 -2.43
C LEU A 45 4.18 13.05 -2.88
N GLU A 46 3.74 13.98 -2.03
CA GLU A 46 2.72 14.98 -2.37
C GLU A 46 3.14 15.86 -3.56
N ALA A 47 4.42 16.20 -3.64
CA ALA A 47 4.99 17.01 -4.73
C ALA A 47 4.90 16.33 -6.11
N THR A 48 4.65 15.02 -6.18
CA THR A 48 4.36 14.33 -7.45
C THR A 48 3.05 14.78 -8.10
N GLY A 49 2.13 15.37 -7.31
CA GLY A 49 0.79 15.75 -7.76
C GLY A 49 -0.16 14.58 -8.03
N LYS A 50 0.28 13.34 -7.79
CA LYS A 50 -0.49 12.11 -8.08
C LYS A 50 -1.04 11.44 -6.81
N LEU A 51 -0.70 11.92 -5.59
CA LEU A 51 -0.92 11.23 -4.33
C LEU A 51 -2.38 11.29 -3.83
N LYS A 52 -2.92 10.14 -3.42
CA LYS A 52 -4.08 9.96 -2.54
C LYS A 52 -3.62 9.15 -1.33
N ALA A 53 -3.85 9.66 -0.11
CA ALA A 53 -3.28 9.03 1.06
C ALA A 53 -4.13 9.19 2.33
N VAL A 54 -3.89 8.30 3.28
CA VAL A 54 -4.31 8.39 4.67
C VAL A 54 -3.07 8.33 5.57
N HIS A 55 -3.19 8.74 6.82
CA HIS A 55 -2.11 8.51 7.79
C HIS A 55 -2.20 7.10 8.39
N GLY A 56 -1.08 6.60 8.89
CA GLY A 56 -1.00 5.37 9.67
C GLY A 56 -0.66 5.62 11.15
N ASN A 57 -0.42 4.53 11.87
CA ASN A 57 -0.14 4.58 13.31
C ASN A 57 1.31 5.00 13.64
N SER A 58 2.25 4.81 12.72
CA SER A 58 3.66 5.20 12.90
C SER A 58 3.95 6.63 12.44
N ASP A 59 3.00 7.27 11.75
CA ASP A 59 3.20 8.62 11.24
C ASP A 59 3.32 9.65 12.36
N GLU A 60 4.26 10.58 12.19
CA GLU A 60 4.45 11.68 13.12
C GLU A 60 3.21 12.59 13.20
N PRO A 61 3.02 13.34 14.31
CA PRO A 61 1.83 14.16 14.51
C PRO A 61 1.53 15.12 13.36
N ALA A 62 2.56 15.70 12.74
CA ALA A 62 2.40 16.64 11.63
C ALA A 62 1.80 15.98 10.37
N VAL A 63 2.04 14.70 10.11
CA VAL A 63 1.41 13.95 9.02
C VAL A 63 -0.06 13.65 9.36
N ARG A 64 -0.33 13.25 10.61
CA ARG A 64 -1.69 12.95 11.07
C ARG A 64 -2.60 14.18 11.12
N GLU A 65 -2.06 15.37 11.30
CA GLU A 65 -2.82 16.62 11.23
C GLU A 65 -3.23 16.97 9.80
N ILE A 66 -2.47 16.56 8.80
CA ILE A 66 -2.71 16.88 7.38
C ILE A 66 -3.58 15.81 6.71
N LEU A 67 -3.30 14.52 6.96
CA LEU A 67 -3.98 13.41 6.31
C LEU A 67 -5.17 12.90 7.12
N PRO A 68 -6.26 12.48 6.47
CA PRO A 68 -7.38 11.82 7.14
C PRO A 68 -7.01 10.39 7.57
N GLU A 69 -7.75 9.86 8.54
CA GLU A 69 -7.68 8.45 8.93
C GLU A 69 -8.29 7.53 7.85
N LYS A 70 -9.34 8.01 7.17
CA LYS A 70 -10.06 7.31 6.11
C LYS A 70 -10.32 8.24 4.95
N LEU A 71 -10.20 7.73 3.74
CA LEU A 71 -10.49 8.47 2.50
C LEU A 71 -11.37 7.62 1.59
N VAL A 72 -12.42 8.19 1.02
CA VAL A 72 -13.27 7.55 0.01
C VAL A 72 -13.37 8.46 -1.18
N PHE A 73 -13.19 7.93 -2.38
CA PHE A 73 -13.28 8.65 -3.65
C PHE A 73 -13.66 7.71 -4.79
N GLU A 74 -14.07 8.27 -5.91
CA GLU A 74 -14.47 7.51 -7.10
C GLU A 74 -13.47 7.69 -8.24
N VAL A 75 -13.22 6.60 -8.98
CA VAL A 75 -12.40 6.56 -10.20
C VAL A 75 -13.12 5.70 -11.23
N GLU A 76 -13.49 6.30 -12.38
CA GLU A 76 -14.12 5.60 -13.50
C GLU A 76 -15.30 4.68 -13.09
N GLY A 77 -16.14 5.16 -12.14
CA GLY A 77 -17.30 4.43 -11.65
C GLY A 77 -16.99 3.36 -10.60
N VAL A 78 -15.76 3.30 -10.07
CA VAL A 78 -15.35 2.41 -8.98
C VAL A 78 -15.10 3.26 -7.73
N THR A 79 -15.78 2.93 -6.64
CA THR A 79 -15.60 3.60 -5.33
C THR A 79 -14.45 2.94 -4.57
N ILE A 80 -13.41 3.73 -4.28
CA ILE A 80 -12.21 3.27 -3.58
C ILE A 80 -12.17 3.87 -2.17
N GLY A 81 -12.01 3.01 -1.17
CA GLY A 81 -11.72 3.39 0.20
C GLY A 81 -10.25 3.16 0.53
N ILE A 82 -9.67 4.04 1.34
CA ILE A 82 -8.33 3.87 1.90
C ILE A 82 -8.43 4.00 3.41
N ILE A 83 -7.78 3.09 4.13
CA ILE A 83 -7.58 3.13 5.58
C ILE A 83 -6.24 2.46 5.90
N HIS A 84 -5.54 2.89 6.95
CA HIS A 84 -4.29 2.22 7.27
C HIS A 84 -4.53 0.89 8.00
N GLU A 85 -5.22 0.92 9.13
CA GLU A 85 -5.42 -0.25 9.99
C GLU A 85 -6.86 -0.75 9.87
N ALA A 86 -7.10 -1.76 9.03
CA ALA A 86 -8.42 -2.34 8.82
C ALA A 86 -8.69 -3.55 9.72
N SER A 87 -7.67 -4.34 10.05
CA SER A 87 -7.75 -5.51 10.93
C SER A 87 -6.36 -5.89 11.42
N LEU A 88 -6.29 -6.42 12.63
CA LEU A 88 -5.05 -7.00 13.20
C LEU A 88 -4.85 -8.47 12.79
N SER A 89 -5.83 -9.09 12.15
CA SER A 89 -5.72 -10.49 11.71
C SER A 89 -4.95 -10.58 10.40
N ILE A 90 -3.92 -11.42 10.40
CA ILE A 90 -3.13 -11.75 9.20
C ILE A 90 -3.68 -12.96 8.43
N VAL A 91 -4.71 -13.62 8.96
CA VAL A 91 -5.25 -14.90 8.44
C VAL A 91 -6.70 -14.75 8.01
N ASP A 92 -7.46 -13.87 8.67
CA ASP A 92 -8.90 -13.71 8.47
C ASP A 92 -9.23 -12.24 8.15
N ASN A 93 -9.66 -11.99 6.92
CA ASN A 93 -10.03 -10.66 6.44
C ASN A 93 -11.53 -10.34 6.60
N THR A 94 -12.27 -11.15 7.37
CA THR A 94 -13.73 -10.95 7.57
C THR A 94 -14.04 -9.58 8.13
N ALA A 95 -13.32 -9.11 9.15
CA ALA A 95 -13.53 -7.78 9.73
C ALA A 95 -13.22 -6.66 8.71
N THR A 96 -12.14 -6.79 7.95
CA THR A 96 -11.75 -5.85 6.88
C THR A 96 -12.82 -5.78 5.79
N ARG A 97 -13.38 -6.94 5.42
CA ARG A 97 -14.48 -7.02 4.44
C ARG A 97 -15.75 -6.30 4.95
N TYR A 98 -16.15 -6.52 6.20
CA TYR A 98 -17.28 -5.80 6.78
C TYR A 98 -17.03 -4.29 6.85
N MET A 99 -15.84 -3.86 7.14
CA MET A 99 -15.46 -2.44 7.11
C MET A 99 -15.62 -1.85 5.70
N ALA A 100 -15.20 -2.57 4.65
CA ALA A 100 -15.39 -2.14 3.28
C ALA A 100 -16.88 -1.99 2.93
N LEU A 101 -17.71 -2.94 3.35
CA LEU A 101 -19.16 -2.88 3.16
C LEU A 101 -19.80 -1.70 3.90
N GLU A 102 -19.37 -1.43 5.13
CA GLU A 102 -19.83 -0.28 5.94
C GLU A 102 -19.43 1.05 5.31
N MET A 103 -18.23 1.13 4.71
CA MET A 103 -17.76 2.29 3.98
C MET A 103 -18.45 2.46 2.60
N GLY A 104 -19.19 1.45 2.12
CA GLY A 104 -19.87 1.47 0.83
C GLY A 104 -18.91 1.54 -0.36
N VAL A 105 -17.77 0.85 -0.29
CA VAL A 105 -16.72 0.87 -1.32
C VAL A 105 -16.67 -0.44 -2.11
N ASP A 106 -16.28 -0.35 -3.38
CA ASP A 106 -16.04 -1.50 -4.25
C ASP A 106 -14.63 -2.09 -4.03
N VAL A 107 -13.68 -1.21 -3.69
CA VAL A 107 -12.28 -1.54 -3.41
C VAL A 107 -11.88 -0.92 -2.07
N LEU A 108 -11.36 -1.71 -1.15
CA LEU A 108 -10.74 -1.21 0.08
C LEU A 108 -9.23 -1.46 0.03
N VAL A 109 -8.46 -0.37 0.09
CA VAL A 109 -7.00 -0.38 0.23
C VAL A 109 -6.66 -0.19 1.71
N PHE A 110 -5.80 -1.05 2.23
CA PHE A 110 -5.34 -0.96 3.62
C PHE A 110 -3.85 -1.31 3.75
N GLY A 111 -3.20 -0.89 4.82
CA GLY A 111 -1.78 -1.09 5.11
C GLY A 111 -1.54 -1.98 6.33
N HIS A 112 -0.51 -1.59 7.13
CA HIS A 112 -0.16 -2.13 8.45
C HIS A 112 0.45 -3.54 8.46
N LEU A 113 0.04 -4.45 7.59
CA LEU A 113 0.48 -5.85 7.60
C LEU A 113 1.86 -6.06 6.97
N HIS A 114 2.36 -5.11 6.20
CA HIS A 114 3.65 -5.16 5.48
C HIS A 114 3.81 -6.38 4.54
N ARG A 115 2.71 -6.99 4.12
CA ARG A 115 2.69 -8.12 3.18
C ARG A 115 1.53 -7.96 2.20
N PRO A 116 1.67 -8.41 0.95
CA PRO A 116 0.61 -8.24 -0.03
C PRO A 116 -0.57 -9.17 0.25
N ILE A 117 -1.78 -8.61 0.11
CA ILE A 117 -3.05 -9.35 0.09
C ILE A 117 -3.89 -8.79 -1.04
N ILE A 118 -4.40 -9.66 -1.90
CA ILE A 118 -5.44 -9.34 -2.88
C ILE A 118 -6.52 -10.40 -2.70
N GLU A 119 -7.69 -9.99 -2.23
CA GLU A 119 -8.82 -10.88 -2.01
C GLU A 119 -10.07 -10.28 -2.65
N LYS A 120 -10.69 -11.03 -3.55
CA LYS A 120 -11.91 -10.61 -4.24
C LYS A 120 -13.09 -11.44 -3.77
N SER A 121 -14.11 -10.75 -3.27
CA SER A 121 -15.41 -11.30 -2.91
C SER A 121 -16.52 -10.40 -3.47
N ASP A 122 -17.44 -9.92 -2.66
CA ASP A 122 -18.36 -8.83 -2.95
C ASP A 122 -17.69 -7.44 -2.94
N VAL A 123 -16.53 -7.34 -2.30
CA VAL A 123 -15.61 -6.21 -2.36
C VAL A 123 -14.22 -6.71 -2.72
N LEU A 124 -13.36 -5.84 -3.27
CA LEU A 124 -11.96 -6.13 -3.51
C LEU A 124 -11.13 -5.54 -2.37
N LEU A 125 -10.41 -6.40 -1.64
CA LEU A 125 -9.50 -6.02 -0.57
C LEU A 125 -8.07 -6.01 -1.09
N ILE A 126 -7.32 -4.94 -0.85
CA ILE A 126 -5.93 -4.78 -1.29
C ILE A 126 -5.07 -4.28 -0.13
N CYS A 127 -4.13 -5.11 0.31
CA CYS A 127 -2.96 -4.65 1.07
C CYS A 127 -1.74 -4.74 0.14
N PRO A 128 -1.03 -3.64 -0.13
CA PRO A 128 0.07 -3.66 -1.09
C PRO A 128 1.35 -4.29 -0.55
N GLY A 129 1.40 -4.57 0.76
CA GLY A 129 2.66 -4.86 1.43
C GLY A 129 3.48 -3.59 1.64
N SER A 130 4.80 -3.72 1.63
CA SER A 130 5.71 -2.59 1.76
C SER A 130 6.82 -2.68 0.72
N PRO A 131 7.14 -1.57 0.03
CA PRO A 131 8.26 -1.53 -0.91
C PRO A 131 9.62 -1.41 -0.24
N THR A 132 9.69 -1.06 1.06
CA THR A 132 10.91 -0.71 1.79
C THR A 132 11.10 -1.49 3.09
N LYS A 133 10.01 -1.86 3.77
CA LYS A 133 10.00 -2.53 5.08
C LYS A 133 9.08 -3.75 5.10
N PRO A 134 9.21 -4.71 4.16
CA PRO A 134 8.34 -5.88 4.10
C PRO A 134 8.50 -6.77 5.34
N ARG A 135 7.42 -7.50 5.67
CA ARG A 135 7.41 -8.53 6.72
C ARG A 135 6.93 -9.85 6.13
N MET A 136 7.76 -10.88 6.19
CA MET A 136 7.44 -12.23 5.69
C MET A 136 7.01 -12.27 4.22
N SER A 137 7.45 -11.30 3.43
CA SER A 137 7.22 -11.19 1.98
C SER A 137 8.40 -10.50 1.33
N ASP A 138 8.54 -10.61 0.02
CA ASP A 138 9.45 -9.74 -0.74
C ASP A 138 8.87 -8.32 -0.81
N PRO A 139 9.72 -7.28 -0.99
CA PRO A 139 9.28 -5.91 -1.23
C PRO A 139 8.39 -5.83 -2.45
N CYS A 140 7.26 -5.16 -2.31
CA CYS A 140 6.28 -5.07 -3.39
C CYS A 140 5.40 -3.83 -3.29
N ALA A 141 4.69 -3.57 -4.38
CA ALA A 141 3.57 -2.68 -4.52
C ALA A 141 2.43 -3.44 -5.23
N VAL A 142 1.28 -2.82 -5.36
CA VAL A 142 0.16 -3.38 -6.16
C VAL A 142 -0.23 -2.40 -7.24
N GLU A 143 -0.31 -2.89 -8.47
CA GLU A 143 -0.96 -2.18 -9.57
C GLU A 143 -2.47 -2.43 -9.51
N LEU A 144 -3.24 -1.36 -9.62
CA LEU A 144 -4.69 -1.37 -9.81
C LEU A 144 -5.00 -0.70 -11.14
N GLU A 145 -5.52 -1.43 -12.09
CA GLU A 145 -6.00 -0.89 -13.35
C GLU A 145 -7.52 -0.84 -13.35
N ILE A 146 -8.08 0.34 -13.63
CA ILE A 146 -9.52 0.55 -13.78
C ILE A 146 -9.81 0.95 -15.22
N ASN A 147 -10.76 0.27 -15.84
CA ASN A 147 -11.19 0.54 -17.20
C ASN A 147 -12.71 0.37 -17.30
N ASN A 148 -13.44 1.48 -17.41
CA ASN A 148 -14.90 1.50 -17.50
C ASN A 148 -15.60 0.63 -16.44
N GLY A 149 -15.23 0.78 -15.16
CA GLY A 149 -15.80 0.02 -14.05
C GLY A 149 -15.25 -1.40 -13.89
N THR A 150 -14.37 -1.85 -14.78
CA THR A 150 -13.68 -3.14 -14.64
C THR A 150 -12.36 -2.94 -13.92
N VAL A 151 -12.07 -3.81 -12.95
CA VAL A 151 -10.90 -3.73 -12.09
C VAL A 151 -9.99 -4.93 -12.31
N ALA A 152 -8.69 -4.67 -12.54
CA ALA A 152 -7.63 -5.66 -12.58
C ALA A 152 -6.51 -5.29 -11.60
N THR A 153 -5.84 -6.28 -11.01
CA THR A 153 -4.78 -6.07 -10.02
C THR A 153 -3.59 -6.99 -10.25
N ASN A 154 -2.40 -6.46 -10.07
CA ASN A 154 -1.16 -7.22 -10.14
C ASN A 154 -0.23 -6.85 -8.97
N ILE A 155 0.48 -7.84 -8.41
CA ILE A 155 1.57 -7.57 -7.47
C ILE A 155 2.82 -7.21 -8.27
N ILE A 156 3.40 -6.05 -7.98
CA ILE A 156 4.62 -5.56 -8.61
C ILE A 156 5.80 -5.81 -7.65
N PRO A 157 6.69 -6.75 -7.95
CA PRO A 157 7.86 -6.98 -7.11
C PRO A 157 8.85 -5.81 -7.24
N ILE A 158 9.38 -5.36 -6.11
CA ILE A 158 10.42 -4.33 -6.06
C ILE A 158 11.77 -5.03 -5.99
N THR A 159 12.52 -4.97 -7.09
CA THR A 159 13.83 -5.63 -7.19
C THR A 159 14.92 -4.83 -6.46
N GLY A 160 15.92 -5.54 -5.92
CA GLY A 160 17.08 -4.94 -5.23
C GLY A 160 16.88 -4.67 -3.74
N GLN A 161 15.70 -4.93 -3.21
CA GLN A 161 15.40 -4.92 -1.77
C GLN A 161 15.01 -6.33 -1.35
N SER A 162 15.38 -6.76 -0.14
CA SER A 162 14.99 -8.07 0.38
C SER A 162 14.53 -7.96 1.83
N CYS A 163 13.60 -8.82 2.21
CA CYS A 163 13.21 -8.98 3.61
C CYS A 163 14.30 -9.77 4.34
N GLY A 164 14.89 -9.20 5.39
CA GLY A 164 15.96 -9.85 6.16
C GLY A 164 15.58 -11.24 6.69
N TYR A 165 14.29 -11.49 6.97
CA TYR A 165 13.80 -12.81 7.35
C TYR A 165 13.83 -13.82 6.19
N ILE A 166 13.44 -13.40 4.99
CA ILE A 166 13.49 -14.23 3.79
C ILE A 166 14.93 -14.55 3.43
N ASP A 167 15.82 -13.58 3.47
CA ASP A 167 17.26 -13.79 3.24
C ASP A 167 17.88 -14.76 4.24
N TYR A 168 17.52 -14.63 5.50
CA TYR A 168 17.97 -15.58 6.54
C TYR A 168 17.45 -16.99 6.28
N SER A 169 16.18 -17.14 5.91
CA SER A 169 15.57 -18.44 5.60
C SER A 169 16.17 -19.09 4.36
N ARG A 170 16.47 -18.31 3.31
CA ARG A 170 17.18 -18.77 2.10
C ARG A 170 18.58 -19.29 2.45
N LYS A 171 19.37 -18.53 3.23
CA LYS A 171 20.70 -18.95 3.69
C LYS A 171 20.68 -20.23 4.54
N LEU A 172 19.65 -20.42 5.35
CA LEU A 172 19.49 -21.69 6.11
C LEU A 172 19.20 -22.89 5.21
N GLY A 173 18.49 -22.68 4.09
CA GLY A 173 18.22 -23.72 3.09
C GLY A 173 19.50 -24.13 2.33
N GLU A 174 20.32 -23.16 1.94
CA GLU A 174 21.57 -23.38 1.21
C GLU A 174 22.64 -24.12 2.04
N ASN A 175 22.66 -23.92 3.36
CA ASN A 175 23.61 -24.59 4.26
C ASN A 175 23.22 -26.04 4.62
N LYS A 176 22.09 -26.57 4.10
CA LYS A 176 21.61 -27.93 4.33
C LYS A 176 21.77 -28.85 3.12
N SER A 177 22.28 -28.35 2.02
CA SER A 177 22.65 -29.09 0.80
C SER A 177 24.16 -29.23 0.72
#